data_e28005276d31c94a19d14374697b0e86
#
_entry.id   e28005276d31c94a19d14374697b0e86
#
_cell.length_a   1.000
_cell.length_b   1.000
_cell.length_c   1.000
_cell.angle_alpha   90.00
_cell.angle_beta   90.00
_cell.angle_gamma   90.00
#
_symmetry.space_group_name_H-M   'P 1'
#
loop_
_entity.id
_entity.type
_entity.pdbx_description
1 polymer ?
#
loop_
_entity_poly.entity_id
_entity_poly.type
_entity_poly.pdbx_seq_one_letter_code
_entity_poly.pdbx_strand_id
1 'polypeptide(L)'
;MVPAVYLLVVVVLGFTATLLRLPPLIGFLAAGFLLGSSPLPNLEFVDVLGDLGVAVLLFTIGLKLDPRILTRREVSGTAVVAMVVLTGLGSALIGGLLLLGLRVDAVTPTGVLILGFALSFSSTVVVVKLLEERGDTGSLYGRIAIGVLVVQDIAAVLYMTIASGHVPSPWAPALVALWPASRLLGRILNRIDHGEMRTLFGMSMALLPGYLLFSLLGVDGDLGALIMGALFASHPAAKELSHSLFTIKELLLVGFFLAIGLDGVPGAGSFALAALLLVLLPVRAAVYTITVRILRMRRRTSAMTGLAMTAYSEFALIVVAAAVEHGALGREWRAAISLALALSFIVSAIVNRHPAALIRWAAGLIPLRPSPALHPDEQPFDIAGVRTVVFGMGRVGRATYNRLYADGETGVLGIDSDASKVEALAERGFNILEADATDQEFWDRLDAVHATKAVLAMSDPGANVRILEWLNRSDFEGRVIAVATYDDEADALRRAGVDAVINLYDGLGDALAQAVEALPAVPRADAPAG
;
A
#
# COMPACT_ATOMS: atom_id res chain seq x y z
N MET A 1 26.04 20.18 -20.28
CA MET A 1 26.70 18.87 -20.12
C MET A 1 26.50 18.27 -18.71
N VAL A 2 26.67 19.02 -17.63
CA VAL A 2 26.48 18.52 -16.25
C VAL A 2 25.12 17.83 -16.01
N PRO A 3 23.95 18.43 -16.36
CA PRO A 3 22.67 17.76 -16.16
C PRO A 3 22.53 16.42 -16.90
N ALA A 4 23.15 16.30 -18.09
CA ALA A 4 23.12 15.04 -18.85
C ALA A 4 23.94 13.94 -18.15
N VAL A 5 25.07 14.28 -17.51
CA VAL A 5 25.86 13.33 -16.71
C VAL A 5 25.07 12.86 -15.49
N TYR A 6 24.40 13.78 -14.78
CA TYR A 6 23.52 13.45 -13.66
C TYR A 6 22.41 12.48 -14.09
N LEU A 7 21.71 12.79 -15.18
CA LEU A 7 20.65 11.94 -15.70
C LEU A 7 21.18 10.55 -16.07
N LEU A 8 22.33 10.49 -16.76
CA LEU A 8 22.94 9.22 -17.15
C LEU A 8 23.28 8.35 -15.95
N VAL A 9 23.93 8.92 -14.92
CA VAL A 9 24.33 8.18 -13.71
C VAL A 9 23.09 7.67 -12.96
N VAL A 10 22.07 8.51 -12.82
CA VAL A 10 20.80 8.15 -12.18
C VAL A 10 20.10 7.00 -12.91
N VAL A 11 20.02 7.10 -14.25
CA VAL A 11 19.38 6.05 -15.08
C VAL A 11 20.17 4.74 -15.01
N VAL A 12 21.50 4.79 -15.13
CA VAL A 12 22.33 3.58 -15.09
C VAL A 12 22.24 2.89 -13.73
N LEU A 13 22.36 3.63 -12.63
CA LEU A 13 22.33 3.03 -11.30
C LEU A 13 20.91 2.62 -10.89
N GLY A 14 19.89 3.39 -11.26
CA GLY A 14 18.48 3.00 -11.06
C GLY A 14 18.12 1.74 -11.84
N PHE A 15 18.56 1.64 -13.09
CA PHE A 15 18.39 0.43 -13.91
C PHE A 15 19.14 -0.77 -13.34
N THR A 16 20.39 -0.56 -12.86
CA THR A 16 21.17 -1.60 -12.22
C THR A 16 20.48 -2.13 -10.96
N ALA A 17 19.92 -1.24 -10.13
CA ALA A 17 19.13 -1.66 -8.97
C ALA A 17 17.93 -2.53 -9.40
N THR A 18 17.23 -2.14 -10.45
CA THR A 18 16.09 -2.91 -11.00
C THR A 18 16.52 -4.29 -11.52
N LEU A 19 17.64 -4.39 -12.22
CA LEU A 19 18.21 -5.68 -12.67
C LEU A 19 18.55 -6.61 -11.49
N LEU A 20 19.00 -6.02 -10.38
CA LEU A 20 19.27 -6.74 -9.13
C LEU A 20 17.98 -7.07 -8.33
N ARG A 21 16.80 -6.71 -8.86
CA ARG A 21 15.49 -6.83 -8.20
C ARG A 21 15.41 -6.04 -6.89
N LEU A 22 16.09 -4.90 -6.85
CA LEU A 22 16.03 -3.93 -5.75
C LEU A 22 15.16 -2.75 -6.16
N PRO A 23 14.56 -2.02 -5.20
CA PRO A 23 13.89 -0.76 -5.49
C PRO A 23 14.83 0.23 -6.20
N PRO A 24 14.40 0.90 -7.29
CA PRO A 24 15.22 1.89 -8.02
C PRO A 24 15.77 3.01 -7.14
N LEU A 25 15.08 3.33 -6.04
CA LEU A 25 15.46 4.35 -5.06
C LEU A 25 16.87 4.14 -4.50
N ILE A 26 17.31 2.87 -4.34
CA ILE A 26 18.68 2.52 -3.90
C ILE A 26 19.67 2.98 -4.95
N GLY A 27 19.35 2.80 -6.23
CA GLY A 27 20.20 3.26 -7.34
C GLY A 27 20.29 4.79 -7.40
N PHE A 28 19.19 5.50 -7.13
CA PHE A 28 19.17 6.98 -7.10
C PHE A 28 19.99 7.53 -5.94
N LEU A 29 19.90 6.93 -4.76
CA LEU A 29 20.73 7.28 -3.60
C LEU A 29 22.22 7.01 -3.88
N ALA A 30 22.55 5.85 -4.45
CA ALA A 30 23.92 5.52 -4.86
C ALA A 30 24.45 6.49 -5.92
N ALA A 31 23.60 6.94 -6.85
CA ALA A 31 23.95 7.99 -7.81
C ALA A 31 24.31 9.30 -7.10
N GLY A 32 23.54 9.68 -6.09
CA GLY A 32 23.82 10.85 -5.26
C GLY A 32 25.18 10.75 -4.57
N PHE A 33 25.49 9.63 -3.91
CA PHE A 33 26.81 9.41 -3.27
C PHE A 33 27.96 9.47 -4.28
N LEU A 34 27.80 8.86 -5.46
CA LEU A 34 28.81 8.88 -6.51
C LEU A 34 29.05 10.30 -7.04
N LEU A 35 27.98 11.05 -7.32
CA LEU A 35 28.05 12.41 -7.84
C LEU A 35 28.52 13.39 -6.77
N GLY A 36 28.12 13.25 -5.52
CA GLY A 36 28.57 14.06 -4.39
C GLY A 36 30.05 13.87 -4.06
N SER A 37 30.65 12.71 -4.43
CA SER A 37 32.10 12.50 -4.32
C SER A 37 32.88 13.01 -5.54
N SER A 38 32.20 13.44 -6.60
CA SER A 38 32.82 13.95 -7.83
C SER A 38 33.06 15.46 -7.77
N PRO A 39 33.96 16.01 -8.59
CA PRO A 39 34.19 17.46 -8.66
C PRO A 39 33.10 18.22 -9.45
N LEU A 40 31.98 17.60 -9.74
CA LEU A 40 30.88 18.23 -10.47
C LEU A 40 30.11 19.19 -9.55
N PRO A 41 29.65 20.36 -10.06
CA PRO A 41 28.87 21.29 -9.27
C PRO A 41 27.51 20.70 -8.93
N ASN A 42 27.05 20.92 -7.69
CA ASN A 42 25.68 20.59 -7.30
C ASN A 42 24.69 21.42 -8.13
N LEU A 43 23.59 20.79 -8.49
CA LEU A 43 22.53 21.42 -9.27
C LEU A 43 21.37 21.79 -8.34
N GLU A 44 21.16 23.08 -8.08
CA GLU A 44 20.02 23.59 -7.28
C GLU A 44 18.66 23.01 -7.73
N PHE A 45 18.55 22.67 -9.01
CA PHE A 45 17.35 22.01 -9.54
C PHE A 45 17.03 20.66 -8.89
N VAL A 46 18.04 19.94 -8.39
CA VAL A 46 17.84 18.63 -7.72
C VAL A 46 17.10 18.81 -6.39
N ASP A 47 17.46 19.85 -5.64
CA ASP A 47 16.82 20.16 -4.35
C ASP A 47 15.36 20.57 -4.58
N VAL A 48 15.10 21.41 -5.57
CA VAL A 48 13.73 21.80 -5.95
C VAL A 48 12.89 20.59 -6.35
N LEU A 49 13.44 19.65 -7.12
CA LEU A 49 12.74 18.40 -7.44
C LEU A 49 12.44 17.57 -6.19
N GLY A 50 13.38 17.54 -5.26
CA GLY A 50 13.21 16.84 -3.99
C GLY A 50 12.05 17.39 -3.17
N ASP A 51 12.01 18.71 -2.96
CA ASP A 51 10.95 19.38 -2.20
C ASP A 51 9.57 19.20 -2.85
N LEU A 52 9.49 19.36 -4.18
CA LEU A 52 8.26 19.10 -4.92
C LEU A 52 7.83 17.62 -4.78
N GLY A 53 8.80 16.71 -4.76
CA GLY A 53 8.56 15.28 -4.59
C GLY A 53 7.95 14.96 -3.23
N VAL A 54 8.46 15.55 -2.17
CA VAL A 54 7.95 15.38 -0.80
C VAL A 54 6.53 15.95 -0.71
N ALA A 55 6.28 17.16 -1.21
CA ALA A 55 4.96 17.76 -1.18
C ALA A 55 3.90 16.92 -1.92
N VAL A 56 4.21 16.41 -3.13
CA VAL A 56 3.29 15.54 -3.89
C VAL A 56 3.13 14.18 -3.20
N LEU A 57 4.19 13.64 -2.60
CA LEU A 57 4.12 12.40 -1.80
C LEU A 57 3.13 12.57 -0.65
N LEU A 58 3.26 13.63 0.13
CA LEU A 58 2.40 13.90 1.30
C LEU A 58 0.95 14.16 0.89
N PHE A 59 0.73 14.86 -0.20
CA PHE A 59 -0.61 15.02 -0.76
C PHE A 59 -1.23 13.66 -1.14
N THR A 60 -0.47 12.77 -1.79
CA THR A 60 -0.96 11.43 -2.16
C THR A 60 -1.22 10.54 -0.94
N ILE A 61 -0.45 10.70 0.13
CA ILE A 61 -0.72 10.05 1.42
C ILE A 61 -2.03 10.60 1.99
N GLY A 62 -2.20 11.93 1.98
CA GLY A 62 -3.45 12.58 2.38
C GLY A 62 -4.67 12.03 1.66
N LEU A 63 -4.60 11.83 0.33
CA LEU A 63 -5.68 11.24 -0.48
C LEU A 63 -6.08 9.82 -0.05
N LYS A 64 -5.17 9.07 0.56
CA LYS A 64 -5.40 7.69 1.04
C LYS A 64 -5.89 7.64 2.49
N LEU A 65 -5.98 8.79 3.17
CA LEU A 65 -6.44 8.86 4.56
C LEU A 65 -7.91 8.47 4.66
N ASP A 66 -8.17 7.27 5.17
CA ASP A 66 -9.49 6.88 5.62
C ASP A 66 -9.55 6.98 7.16
N PRO A 67 -10.26 7.98 7.71
CA PRO A 67 -10.37 8.14 9.16
C PRO A 67 -10.91 6.89 9.87
N ARG A 68 -11.72 6.08 9.17
CA ARG A 68 -12.30 4.85 9.73
C ARG A 68 -11.22 3.78 9.98
N ILE A 69 -10.24 3.69 9.08
CA ILE A 69 -9.10 2.76 9.23
C ILE A 69 -8.22 3.21 10.41
N LEU A 70 -7.96 4.51 10.52
CA LEU A 70 -7.14 5.08 11.60
C LEU A 70 -7.74 4.91 12.99
N THR A 71 -9.07 4.82 13.10
CA THR A 71 -9.74 4.60 14.39
C THR A 71 -9.79 3.13 14.82
N ARG A 72 -9.43 2.20 13.95
CA ARG A 72 -9.36 0.78 14.28
C ARG A 72 -8.23 0.50 15.26
N ARG A 73 -8.53 -0.22 16.35
CA ARG A 73 -7.55 -0.51 17.41
C ARG A 73 -6.34 -1.32 16.92
N GLU A 74 -6.55 -2.21 15.96
CA GLU A 74 -5.53 -3.02 15.34
C GLU A 74 -4.54 -2.19 14.51
N VAL A 75 -4.93 -1.04 14.01
CA VAL A 75 -4.08 -0.09 13.26
C VAL A 75 -3.42 0.89 14.22
N SER A 76 -4.20 1.74 14.88
CA SER A 76 -3.68 2.80 15.76
C SER A 76 -2.92 2.23 16.96
N GLY A 77 -3.42 1.15 17.56
CA GLY A 77 -2.74 0.47 18.66
C GLY A 77 -1.41 -0.13 18.22
N THR A 78 -1.35 -0.79 17.07
CA THR A 78 -0.09 -1.32 16.53
C THR A 78 0.89 -0.19 16.23
N ALA A 79 0.45 0.87 15.57
CA ALA A 79 1.30 2.00 15.22
C ALA A 79 1.91 2.65 16.46
N VAL A 80 1.07 3.06 17.42
CA VAL A 80 1.53 3.78 18.61
C VAL A 80 2.44 2.90 19.48
N VAL A 81 2.03 1.66 19.77
CA VAL A 81 2.84 0.76 20.62
C VAL A 81 4.17 0.44 19.94
N ALA A 82 4.17 0.09 18.65
CA ALA A 82 5.40 -0.21 17.93
C ALA A 82 6.32 1.02 17.87
N MET A 83 5.79 2.21 17.56
CA MET A 83 6.58 3.44 17.54
C MET A 83 7.21 3.75 18.90
N VAL A 84 6.45 3.68 19.98
CA VAL A 84 6.97 3.95 21.34
C VAL A 84 8.06 2.95 21.72
N VAL A 85 7.80 1.66 21.51
CA VAL A 85 8.76 0.59 21.85
C VAL A 85 10.02 0.70 20.99
N LEU A 86 9.88 0.90 19.67
CA LEU A 86 11.02 1.01 18.76
C LEU A 86 11.81 2.29 18.98
N THR A 87 11.16 3.41 19.29
CA THR A 87 11.83 4.64 19.72
C THR A 87 12.68 4.39 20.97
N GLY A 88 12.10 3.74 21.99
CA GLY A 88 12.83 3.39 23.20
C GLY A 88 14.01 2.45 22.96
N LEU A 89 13.82 1.40 22.16
CA LEU A 89 14.88 0.44 21.82
C LEU A 89 15.98 1.07 20.96
N GLY A 90 15.61 1.88 19.97
CA GLY A 90 16.55 2.62 19.13
C GLY A 90 17.36 3.62 19.95
N SER A 91 16.71 4.39 20.82
CA SER A 91 17.38 5.34 21.72
C SER A 91 18.29 4.61 22.71
N ALA A 92 17.87 3.47 23.26
CA ALA A 92 18.69 2.67 24.16
C ALA A 92 19.92 2.08 23.45
N LEU A 93 19.78 1.61 22.21
CA LEU A 93 20.91 1.15 21.41
C LEU A 93 21.92 2.29 21.20
N ILE A 94 21.47 3.43 20.68
CA ILE A 94 22.34 4.57 20.39
C ILE A 94 22.97 5.13 21.67
N GLY A 95 22.19 5.33 22.73
CA GLY A 95 22.68 5.77 24.02
C GLY A 95 23.69 4.80 24.64
N GLY A 96 23.44 3.48 24.54
CA GLY A 96 24.36 2.44 24.97
C GLY A 96 25.71 2.48 24.23
N LEU A 97 25.69 2.73 22.91
CA LEU A 97 26.90 2.87 22.11
C LEU A 97 27.73 4.09 22.50
N LEU A 98 27.07 5.21 22.77
CA LEU A 98 27.74 6.42 23.27
C LEU A 98 28.38 6.17 24.64
N LEU A 99 27.71 5.44 25.54
CA LEU A 99 28.25 5.07 26.84
C LEU A 99 29.45 4.11 26.75
N LEU A 100 29.49 3.25 25.72
CA LEU A 100 30.62 2.35 25.43
C LEU A 100 31.79 3.07 24.76
N GLY A 101 31.71 4.39 24.58
CA GLY A 101 32.79 5.21 24.06
C GLY A 101 32.95 5.15 22.53
N LEU A 102 31.95 4.69 21.79
CA LEU A 102 31.96 4.86 20.34
C LEU A 102 32.00 6.36 20.02
N ARG A 103 33.07 6.79 19.35
CA ARG A 103 33.20 8.15 18.85
C ARG A 103 32.30 8.30 17.63
N VAL A 104 31.07 8.73 17.87
CA VAL A 104 30.12 9.13 16.84
C VAL A 104 30.08 10.65 16.84
N ASP A 105 29.82 11.23 15.70
CA ASP A 105 29.60 12.67 15.54
C ASP A 105 28.57 13.20 16.56
N ALA A 106 28.63 14.49 16.85
CA ALA A 106 27.87 15.14 17.91
C ALA A 106 26.40 14.67 17.98
N VAL A 107 25.99 14.18 19.15
CA VAL A 107 24.60 13.77 19.43
C VAL A 107 24.18 14.35 20.76
N THR A 108 23.13 15.17 20.74
CA THR A 108 22.49 15.66 21.97
C THR A 108 21.58 14.56 22.57
N PRO A 109 21.23 14.62 23.85
CA PRO A 109 20.23 13.71 24.43
C PRO A 109 18.91 13.73 23.67
N THR A 110 18.48 14.90 23.19
CA THR A 110 17.31 15.05 22.32
C THR A 110 17.54 14.36 20.97
N GLY A 111 18.74 14.48 20.39
CA GLY A 111 19.13 13.80 19.18
C GLY A 111 19.04 12.28 19.27
N VAL A 112 19.39 11.68 20.41
CA VAL A 112 19.22 10.24 20.66
C VAL A 112 17.76 9.83 20.57
N LEU A 113 16.84 10.60 21.15
CA LEU A 113 15.40 10.34 21.07
C LEU A 113 14.87 10.51 19.63
N ILE A 114 15.32 11.54 18.93
CA ILE A 114 14.93 11.80 17.54
C ILE A 114 15.42 10.66 16.63
N LEU A 115 16.63 10.16 16.82
CA LEU A 115 17.15 8.99 16.09
C LEU A 115 16.31 7.74 16.38
N GLY A 116 16.00 7.47 17.65
CA GLY A 116 15.12 6.37 18.00
C GLY A 116 13.74 6.49 17.35
N PHE A 117 13.18 7.70 17.34
CA PHE A 117 11.90 8.00 16.68
C PHE A 117 11.98 7.81 15.16
N ALA A 118 13.00 8.35 14.51
CA ALA A 118 13.25 8.16 13.09
C ALA A 118 13.37 6.66 12.72
N LEU A 119 14.10 5.90 13.51
CA LEU A 119 14.25 4.45 13.34
C LEU A 119 12.97 3.66 13.62
N SER A 120 11.93 4.24 14.17
CA SER A 120 10.63 3.58 14.37
C SER A 120 9.78 3.49 13.11
N PHE A 121 10.00 4.35 12.12
CA PHE A 121 9.21 4.40 10.88
C PHE A 121 9.53 3.25 9.93
N SER A 122 8.51 2.75 9.24
CA SER A 122 8.62 1.69 8.23
C SER A 122 8.35 2.25 6.84
N SER A 123 8.98 1.67 5.81
CA SER A 123 8.89 2.17 4.43
C SER A 123 7.55 1.84 3.78
N THR A 124 6.82 2.89 3.41
CA THR A 124 5.59 2.78 2.64
C THR A 124 5.84 2.15 1.27
N VAL A 125 6.93 2.55 0.59
CA VAL A 125 7.27 2.06 -0.75
C VAL A 125 7.54 0.56 -0.76
N VAL A 126 8.34 0.07 0.19
CA VAL A 126 8.70 -1.36 0.27
C VAL A 126 7.50 -2.21 0.63
N VAL A 127 6.72 -1.78 1.64
CA VAL A 127 5.56 -2.55 2.11
C VAL A 127 4.46 -2.62 1.05
N VAL A 128 4.08 -1.48 0.44
CA VAL A 128 3.03 -1.47 -0.59
C VAL A 128 3.44 -2.31 -1.78
N LYS A 129 4.68 -2.16 -2.27
CA LYS A 129 5.17 -2.98 -3.39
C LYS A 129 5.15 -4.48 -3.06
N LEU A 130 5.56 -4.84 -1.83
CA LEU A 130 5.52 -6.22 -1.37
C LEU A 130 4.09 -6.79 -1.36
N LEU A 131 3.12 -6.00 -0.89
CA LEU A 131 1.71 -6.38 -0.87
C LEU A 131 1.12 -6.51 -2.28
N GLU A 132 1.48 -5.61 -3.20
CA GLU A 132 1.06 -5.66 -4.60
C GLU A 132 1.64 -6.90 -5.32
N GLU A 133 2.93 -7.18 -5.15
CA GLU A 133 3.59 -8.37 -5.74
C GLU A 133 3.00 -9.69 -5.23
N ARG A 134 2.44 -9.70 -4.02
CA ARG A 134 1.77 -10.87 -3.43
C ARG A 134 0.27 -10.94 -3.71
N GLY A 135 -0.34 -9.86 -4.17
CA GLY A 135 -1.79 -9.73 -4.28
C GLY A 135 -2.50 -9.57 -2.94
N ASP A 136 -1.78 -9.21 -1.88
CA ASP A 136 -2.25 -9.20 -0.49
C ASP A 136 -2.68 -7.80 0.00
N THR A 137 -2.86 -6.83 -0.88
CA THR A 137 -3.27 -5.45 -0.50
C THR A 137 -4.63 -5.40 0.19
N GLY A 138 -5.53 -6.30 -0.14
CA GLY A 138 -6.86 -6.46 0.48
C GLY A 138 -6.85 -7.29 1.76
N SER A 139 -5.79 -8.04 2.04
CA SER A 139 -5.69 -8.91 3.21
C SER A 139 -5.72 -8.13 4.54
N LEU A 140 -6.06 -8.81 5.63
CA LEU A 140 -6.11 -8.15 6.95
C LEU A 140 -4.74 -7.62 7.36
N TYR A 141 -3.66 -8.41 7.17
CA TYR A 141 -2.32 -7.92 7.48
C TYR A 141 -1.89 -6.76 6.57
N GLY A 142 -2.31 -6.76 5.29
CA GLY A 142 -2.06 -5.68 4.35
C GLY A 142 -2.76 -4.38 4.78
N ARG A 143 -4.04 -4.47 5.16
CA ARG A 143 -4.80 -3.32 5.70
C ARG A 143 -4.20 -2.78 6.98
N ILE A 144 -3.77 -3.65 7.92
CA ILE A 144 -3.09 -3.24 9.16
C ILE A 144 -1.77 -2.56 8.81
N ALA A 145 -0.94 -3.17 7.96
CA ALA A 145 0.36 -2.61 7.58
C ALA A 145 0.20 -1.23 6.93
N ILE A 146 -0.66 -1.08 5.92
CA ILE A 146 -0.92 0.20 5.25
C ILE A 146 -1.45 1.25 6.25
N GLY A 147 -2.37 0.86 7.13
CA GLY A 147 -2.90 1.76 8.15
C GLY A 147 -1.82 2.23 9.14
N VAL A 148 -0.94 1.33 9.59
CA VAL A 148 0.20 1.66 10.46
C VAL A 148 1.16 2.63 9.79
N LEU A 149 1.49 2.40 8.51
CA LEU A 149 2.34 3.31 7.72
C LEU A 149 1.76 4.72 7.65
N VAL A 150 0.47 4.84 7.39
CA VAL A 150 -0.21 6.14 7.35
C VAL A 150 -0.14 6.86 8.70
N VAL A 151 -0.31 6.14 9.82
CA VAL A 151 -0.15 6.74 11.16
C VAL A 151 1.29 7.22 11.38
N GLN A 152 2.28 6.45 10.93
CA GLN A 152 3.69 6.82 11.02
C GLN A 152 4.02 8.05 10.18
N ASP A 153 3.51 8.11 8.95
CA ASP A 153 3.71 9.24 8.04
C ASP A 153 3.12 10.54 8.66
N ILE A 154 1.92 10.46 9.25
CA ILE A 154 1.32 11.57 9.99
C ILE A 154 2.21 11.99 11.18
N ALA A 155 2.73 11.02 11.95
CA ALA A 155 3.58 11.32 13.08
C ALA A 155 4.91 11.99 12.66
N ALA A 156 5.49 11.59 11.52
CA ALA A 156 6.67 12.22 10.96
C ALA A 156 6.40 13.68 10.56
N VAL A 157 5.30 13.95 9.88
CA VAL A 157 4.91 15.31 9.48
C VAL A 157 4.59 16.20 10.68
N LEU A 158 3.91 15.66 11.70
CA LEU A 158 3.67 16.38 12.94
C LEU A 158 4.98 16.75 13.65
N TYR A 159 5.95 15.81 13.68
CA TYR A 159 7.27 16.10 14.22
C TYR A 159 7.96 17.24 13.44
N MET A 160 7.95 17.19 12.11
CA MET A 160 8.57 18.22 11.28
C MET A 160 7.94 19.59 11.51
N THR A 161 6.61 19.65 11.58
CA THR A 161 5.87 20.89 11.86
C THR A 161 6.23 21.47 13.25
N ILE A 162 6.40 20.63 14.27
CA ILE A 162 6.83 21.06 15.60
C ILE A 162 8.30 21.49 15.58
N ALA A 163 9.16 20.74 14.89
CA ALA A 163 10.60 20.99 14.81
C ALA A 163 10.93 22.26 14.02
N SER A 164 10.16 22.60 12.99
CA SER A 164 10.38 23.78 12.14
C SER A 164 10.31 25.09 12.92
N GLY A 165 9.66 25.10 14.10
CA GLY A 165 9.56 26.29 14.96
C GLY A 165 8.87 27.48 14.32
N HIS A 166 8.19 27.27 13.18
CA HIS A 166 7.46 28.33 12.50
C HIS A 166 6.33 28.86 13.38
N VAL A 167 6.30 30.18 13.58
CA VAL A 167 5.19 30.84 14.26
C VAL A 167 4.12 31.17 13.21
N PRO A 168 2.93 30.56 13.30
CA PRO A 168 1.86 30.82 12.35
C PRO A 168 1.52 32.29 12.27
N SER A 169 1.34 32.83 11.07
CA SER A 169 0.84 34.17 10.81
C SER A 169 -0.53 34.36 11.48
N PRO A 170 -0.89 35.61 11.91
CA PRO A 170 -2.24 35.92 12.37
C PRO A 170 -3.35 35.52 11.37
N TRP A 171 -3.01 35.38 10.11
CA TRP A 171 -3.92 34.92 9.03
C TRP A 171 -4.02 33.41 8.89
N ALA A 172 -3.23 32.61 9.61
CA ALA A 172 -3.29 31.14 9.54
C ALA A 172 -4.71 30.56 9.80
N PRO A 173 -5.58 31.16 10.65
CA PRO A 173 -6.96 30.67 10.77
C PRO A 173 -7.76 30.69 9.47
N ALA A 174 -7.37 31.50 8.48
CA ALA A 174 -8.01 31.51 7.15
C ALA A 174 -7.87 30.18 6.40
N LEU A 175 -6.88 29.32 6.76
CA LEU A 175 -6.73 27.97 6.21
C LEU A 175 -7.97 27.09 6.45
N VAL A 176 -8.78 27.38 7.48
CA VAL A 176 -10.05 26.68 7.72
C VAL A 176 -11.01 26.83 6.53
N ALA A 177 -10.90 27.92 5.75
CA ALA A 177 -11.68 28.11 4.53
C ALA A 177 -11.36 27.10 3.43
N LEU A 178 -10.24 26.40 3.50
CA LEU A 178 -9.93 25.30 2.57
C LEU A 178 -10.93 24.12 2.69
N TRP A 179 -11.52 23.91 3.85
CA TRP A 179 -12.53 22.87 4.03
C TRP A 179 -13.80 23.09 3.18
N PRO A 180 -14.49 24.24 3.20
CA PRO A 180 -15.57 24.50 2.25
C PRO A 180 -15.06 24.64 0.80
N ALA A 181 -13.86 25.20 0.59
CA ALA A 181 -13.26 25.34 -0.74
C ALA A 181 -12.98 23.97 -1.39
N SER A 182 -12.58 22.95 -0.63
CA SER A 182 -12.33 21.59 -1.15
C SER A 182 -13.59 20.98 -1.78
N ARG A 183 -14.79 21.31 -1.27
CA ARG A 183 -16.05 20.86 -1.88
C ARG A 183 -16.30 21.50 -3.26
N LEU A 184 -15.92 22.78 -3.41
CA LEU A 184 -16.02 23.48 -4.71
C LEU A 184 -14.98 22.92 -5.69
N LEU A 185 -13.74 22.72 -5.24
CA LEU A 185 -12.66 22.13 -6.01
C LEU A 185 -12.99 20.68 -6.41
N GLY A 186 -13.65 19.92 -5.55
CA GLY A 186 -14.16 18.58 -5.85
C GLY A 186 -15.19 18.59 -6.99
N ARG A 187 -16.06 19.61 -7.08
CA ARG A 187 -16.98 19.78 -8.24
C ARG A 187 -16.22 20.05 -9.55
N ILE A 188 -15.09 20.74 -9.48
CA ILE A 188 -14.22 20.95 -10.64
C ILE A 188 -13.57 19.62 -11.04
N LEU A 189 -13.07 18.85 -10.07
CA LEU A 189 -12.47 17.53 -10.31
C LEU A 189 -13.45 16.57 -11.00
N ASN A 190 -14.74 16.62 -10.65
CA ASN A 190 -15.78 15.82 -11.31
C ASN A 190 -16.04 16.18 -12.79
N ARG A 191 -15.57 17.36 -13.23
CA ARG A 191 -15.68 17.79 -14.64
C ARG A 191 -14.43 17.53 -15.44
N ILE A 192 -13.37 17.07 -14.78
CA ILE A 192 -12.10 16.72 -15.40
C ILE A 192 -12.15 15.24 -15.76
N ASP A 193 -12.15 14.95 -17.06
CA ASP A 193 -12.00 13.60 -17.59
C ASP A 193 -10.63 13.02 -17.22
N HIS A 194 -10.42 11.74 -17.56
CA HIS A 194 -9.18 11.02 -17.31
C HIS A 194 -8.00 11.64 -18.07
N GLY A 195 -6.79 11.50 -17.54
CA GLY A 195 -5.55 11.86 -18.22
C GLY A 195 -4.78 13.04 -17.61
N GLU A 196 -4.13 13.82 -18.47
CA GLU A 196 -3.16 14.85 -18.10
C GLU A 196 -3.74 15.94 -17.19
N MET A 197 -4.99 16.38 -17.47
CA MET A 197 -5.64 17.43 -16.69
C MET A 197 -5.92 17.00 -15.24
N ARG A 198 -6.17 15.71 -14.99
CA ARG A 198 -6.34 15.19 -13.63
C ARG A 198 -5.01 15.21 -12.86
N THR A 199 -3.93 14.83 -13.52
CA THR A 199 -2.58 14.90 -12.95
C THR A 199 -2.19 16.34 -12.63
N LEU A 200 -2.40 17.27 -13.58
CA LEU A 200 -2.15 18.71 -13.35
C LEU A 200 -3.00 19.28 -12.22
N PHE A 201 -4.27 18.90 -12.13
CA PHE A 201 -5.13 19.28 -11.02
C PHE A 201 -4.56 18.81 -9.68
N GLY A 202 -4.17 17.54 -9.58
CA GLY A 202 -3.58 16.98 -8.37
C GLY A 202 -2.29 17.66 -7.96
N MET A 203 -1.38 17.89 -8.90
CA MET A 203 -0.16 18.66 -8.65
C MET A 203 -0.47 20.08 -8.21
N SER A 204 -1.41 20.76 -8.88
CA SER A 204 -1.81 22.12 -8.49
C SER A 204 -2.37 22.17 -7.08
N MET A 205 -3.18 21.17 -6.68
CA MET A 205 -3.74 21.09 -5.32
C MET A 205 -2.67 20.77 -4.26
N ALA A 206 -1.68 19.94 -4.59
CA ALA A 206 -0.56 19.65 -3.70
C ALA A 206 0.32 20.88 -3.47
N LEU A 207 0.66 21.59 -4.56
CA LEU A 207 1.69 22.63 -4.53
C LEU A 207 1.13 24.02 -4.18
N LEU A 208 -0.02 24.42 -4.72
CA LEU A 208 -0.53 25.79 -4.55
C LEU A 208 -1.31 25.94 -3.22
N PRO A 209 -2.53 25.38 -3.03
CA PRO A 209 -3.23 25.50 -1.76
C PRO A 209 -2.65 24.60 -0.66
N GLY A 210 -1.96 23.52 -1.02
CA GLY A 210 -1.26 22.65 -0.08
C GLY A 210 0.03 23.30 0.41
N TYR A 211 1.10 23.17 -0.32
CA TYR A 211 2.44 23.58 0.12
C TYR A 211 2.60 25.11 0.22
N LEU A 212 2.39 25.83 -0.89
CA LEU A 212 2.71 27.26 -0.99
C LEU A 212 1.85 28.12 -0.05
N LEU A 213 0.53 27.92 -0.02
CA LEU A 213 -0.36 28.74 0.80
C LEU A 213 -0.08 28.57 2.30
N PHE A 214 0.21 27.35 2.75
CA PHE A 214 0.58 27.08 4.13
C PHE A 214 1.92 27.73 4.47
N SER A 215 2.93 27.60 3.61
CA SER A 215 4.25 28.22 3.79
C SER A 215 4.14 29.75 3.85
N LEU A 216 3.32 30.39 3.00
CA LEU A 216 3.07 31.85 3.03
C LEU A 216 2.40 32.30 4.33
N LEU A 217 1.63 31.43 4.97
CA LEU A 217 0.96 31.72 6.24
C LEU A 217 1.80 31.32 7.47
N GLY A 218 3.08 30.98 7.27
CA GLY A 218 3.99 30.58 8.34
C GLY A 218 3.64 29.24 8.97
N VAL A 219 2.96 28.38 8.22
CA VAL A 219 2.69 26.99 8.59
C VAL A 219 3.51 26.11 7.67
N ASP A 220 3.93 24.95 8.17
CA ASP A 220 4.71 24.00 7.38
C ASP A 220 3.97 23.59 6.09
N GLY A 221 4.64 23.75 4.94
CA GLY A 221 4.06 23.48 3.64
C GLY A 221 3.79 22.00 3.40
N ASP A 222 4.61 21.13 3.97
CA ASP A 222 4.48 19.68 3.88
C ASP A 222 3.21 19.20 4.61
N LEU A 223 2.95 19.78 5.79
CA LEU A 223 1.68 19.57 6.51
C LEU A 223 0.49 20.05 5.67
N GLY A 224 0.66 21.20 5.00
CA GLY A 224 -0.37 21.75 4.12
C GLY A 224 -0.72 20.81 2.95
N ALA A 225 0.28 20.26 2.30
CA ALA A 225 0.08 19.27 1.24
C ALA A 225 -0.66 18.01 1.75
N LEU A 226 -0.29 17.49 2.92
CA LEU A 226 -0.97 16.35 3.56
C LEU A 226 -2.45 16.69 3.86
N ILE A 227 -2.71 17.84 4.49
CA ILE A 227 -4.07 18.27 4.83
C ILE A 227 -4.91 18.45 3.57
N MET A 228 -4.34 19.06 2.53
CA MET A 228 -5.05 19.25 1.27
C MET A 228 -5.42 17.90 0.64
N GLY A 229 -4.53 16.91 0.64
CA GLY A 229 -4.82 15.55 0.23
C GLY A 229 -5.94 14.92 1.06
N ALA A 230 -5.90 15.06 2.39
CA ALA A 230 -6.90 14.53 3.32
C ALA A 230 -8.30 15.14 3.08
N LEU A 231 -8.38 16.42 2.70
CA LEU A 231 -9.65 17.06 2.35
C LEU A 231 -10.31 16.45 1.10
N PHE A 232 -9.52 15.84 0.21
CA PHE A 232 -10.02 15.12 -0.96
C PHE A 232 -10.19 13.61 -0.72
N ALA A 233 -9.73 13.06 0.40
CA ALA A 233 -9.74 11.61 0.66
C ALA A 233 -11.13 10.96 0.51
N SER A 234 -12.18 11.66 0.94
CA SER A 234 -13.58 11.19 0.82
C SER A 234 -14.19 11.38 -0.57
N HIS A 235 -13.46 11.98 -1.52
CA HIS A 235 -13.99 12.23 -2.86
C HIS A 235 -13.97 10.94 -3.70
N PRO A 236 -15.03 10.63 -4.49
CA PRO A 236 -15.07 9.39 -5.30
C PRO A 236 -13.87 9.21 -6.24
N ALA A 237 -13.33 10.31 -6.79
CA ALA A 237 -12.17 10.30 -7.67
C ALA A 237 -10.81 10.29 -6.92
N ALA A 238 -10.77 10.19 -5.58
CA ALA A 238 -9.52 10.25 -4.82
C ALA A 238 -8.53 9.13 -5.21
N LYS A 239 -9.03 7.92 -5.40
CA LYS A 239 -8.21 6.77 -5.83
C LYS A 239 -7.60 6.99 -7.21
N GLU A 240 -8.39 7.47 -8.17
CA GLU A 240 -7.93 7.75 -9.54
C GLU A 240 -6.95 8.92 -9.56
N LEU A 241 -7.19 9.97 -8.76
CA LEU A 241 -6.28 11.09 -8.60
C LEU A 241 -4.94 10.64 -8.02
N SER A 242 -4.96 9.81 -6.98
CA SER A 242 -3.74 9.22 -6.41
C SER A 242 -2.99 8.37 -7.44
N HIS A 243 -3.70 7.61 -8.27
CA HIS A 243 -3.10 6.79 -9.33
C HIS A 243 -2.49 7.66 -10.43
N SER A 244 -3.17 8.74 -10.85
CA SER A 244 -2.65 9.67 -11.86
C SER A 244 -1.35 10.36 -11.41
N LEU A 245 -1.21 10.63 -10.11
CA LEU A 245 -0.03 11.27 -9.53
C LEU A 245 1.12 10.29 -9.30
N PHE A 246 0.88 8.98 -9.35
CA PHE A 246 1.87 7.97 -8.97
C PHE A 246 3.18 8.12 -9.75
N THR A 247 3.12 8.15 -11.08
CA THR A 247 4.32 8.24 -11.93
C THR A 247 5.07 9.56 -11.72
N ILE A 248 4.35 10.67 -11.58
CA ILE A 248 4.99 11.98 -11.37
C ILE A 248 5.66 12.03 -9.99
N LYS A 249 4.99 11.52 -8.96
CA LYS A 249 5.55 11.41 -7.62
C LYS A 249 6.85 10.59 -7.62
N GLU A 250 6.85 9.42 -8.25
CA GLU A 250 8.04 8.58 -8.36
C GLU A 250 9.19 9.30 -9.07
N LEU A 251 8.88 10.03 -10.15
CA LEU A 251 9.87 10.82 -10.89
C LEU A 251 10.47 11.95 -10.03
N LEU A 252 9.64 12.67 -9.27
CA LEU A 252 10.09 13.74 -8.38
C LEU A 252 10.91 13.19 -7.20
N LEU A 253 10.56 12.02 -6.67
CA LEU A 253 11.33 11.35 -5.60
C LEU A 253 12.74 10.94 -6.04
N VAL A 254 13.02 10.83 -7.35
CA VAL A 254 14.40 10.70 -7.85
C VAL A 254 15.24 11.88 -7.40
N GLY A 255 14.72 13.11 -7.52
CA GLY A 255 15.37 14.33 -7.03
C GLY A 255 15.68 14.27 -5.53
N PHE A 256 14.70 13.87 -4.73
CA PHE A 256 14.83 13.73 -3.28
C PHE A 256 15.95 12.76 -2.86
N PHE A 257 15.94 11.53 -3.41
CA PHE A 257 16.99 10.55 -3.06
C PHE A 257 18.36 10.94 -3.59
N LEU A 258 18.41 11.60 -4.75
CA LEU A 258 19.63 12.13 -5.32
C LEU A 258 20.21 13.26 -4.45
N ALA A 259 19.38 14.22 -4.02
CA ALA A 259 19.78 15.32 -3.13
C ALA A 259 20.39 14.81 -1.81
N ILE A 260 19.71 13.84 -1.17
CA ILE A 260 20.21 13.21 0.05
C ILE A 260 21.58 12.57 -0.17
N GLY A 261 21.78 11.91 -1.30
CA GLY A 261 23.07 11.30 -1.63
C GLY A 261 24.16 12.32 -1.91
N LEU A 262 23.84 13.44 -2.54
CA LEU A 262 24.79 14.54 -2.82
C LEU A 262 25.32 15.18 -1.53
N ASP A 263 24.47 15.33 -0.53
CA ASP A 263 24.80 15.98 0.76
C ASP A 263 25.57 15.10 1.73
N GLY A 264 25.58 13.80 1.54
CA GLY A 264 26.08 12.86 2.53
C GLY A 264 26.96 11.74 1.99
N VAL A 265 28.22 12.06 1.56
CA VAL A 265 29.19 11.01 1.17
C VAL A 265 29.54 10.15 2.38
N PRO A 266 29.24 8.83 2.36
CA PRO A 266 29.45 7.96 3.51
C PRO A 266 30.95 7.74 3.79
N GLY A 267 31.37 8.03 5.03
CA GLY A 267 32.67 7.62 5.55
C GLY A 267 32.63 6.20 6.15
N ALA A 268 33.79 5.67 6.53
CA ALA A 268 33.87 4.35 7.18
C ALA A 268 33.03 4.26 8.47
N GLY A 269 32.92 5.36 9.22
CA GLY A 269 32.07 5.46 10.41
C GLY A 269 30.58 5.29 10.06
N SER A 270 30.12 5.93 8.99
CA SER A 270 28.73 5.83 8.52
C SER A 270 28.36 4.39 8.11
N PHE A 271 29.29 3.65 7.47
CA PHE A 271 29.06 2.23 7.15
C PHE A 271 28.96 1.37 8.40
N ALA A 272 29.83 1.58 9.39
CA ALA A 272 29.78 0.83 10.66
C ALA A 272 28.48 1.09 11.41
N LEU A 273 28.04 2.36 11.49
CA LEU A 273 26.76 2.73 12.10
C LEU A 273 25.58 2.12 11.34
N ALA A 274 25.56 2.22 10.02
CA ALA A 274 24.49 1.63 9.22
C ALA A 274 24.39 0.12 9.42
N ALA A 275 25.53 -0.60 9.41
CA ALA A 275 25.57 -2.04 9.67
C ALA A 275 25.03 -2.38 11.07
N LEU A 276 25.36 -1.58 12.07
CA LEU A 276 24.87 -1.75 13.43
C LEU A 276 23.35 -1.52 13.50
N LEU A 277 22.83 -0.50 12.83
CA LEU A 277 21.38 -0.23 12.79
C LEU A 277 20.59 -1.38 12.14
N LEU A 278 21.22 -2.19 11.26
CA LEU A 278 20.56 -3.38 10.71
C LEU A 278 20.23 -4.45 11.77
N VAL A 279 20.95 -4.45 12.91
CA VAL A 279 20.66 -5.36 14.03
C VAL A 279 19.24 -5.10 14.60
N LEU A 280 18.70 -3.90 14.43
CA LEU A 280 17.34 -3.58 14.85
C LEU A 280 16.27 -4.19 13.92
N LEU A 281 16.58 -4.61 12.69
CA LEU A 281 15.57 -5.12 11.76
C LEU A 281 14.82 -6.35 12.29
N PRO A 282 15.49 -7.42 12.79
CA PRO A 282 14.78 -8.54 13.40
C PRO A 282 14.03 -8.13 14.68
N VAL A 283 14.54 -7.18 15.46
CA VAL A 283 13.85 -6.64 16.62
C VAL A 283 12.55 -5.92 16.20
N ARG A 284 12.59 -5.14 15.13
CA ARG A 284 11.40 -4.50 14.54
C ARG A 284 10.35 -5.54 14.14
N ALA A 285 10.78 -6.58 13.38
CA ALA A 285 9.90 -7.68 13.00
C ALA A 285 9.22 -8.31 14.23
N ALA A 286 10.00 -8.56 15.29
CA ALA A 286 9.48 -9.12 16.54
C ALA A 286 8.50 -8.17 17.24
N VAL A 287 8.80 -6.87 17.33
CA VAL A 287 7.92 -5.87 17.97
C VAL A 287 6.57 -5.79 17.24
N TYR A 288 6.55 -5.68 15.91
CA TYR A 288 5.30 -5.67 15.15
C TYR A 288 4.54 -6.99 15.30
N THR A 289 5.24 -8.13 15.17
CA THR A 289 4.64 -9.46 15.34
C THR A 289 3.97 -9.59 16.71
N ILE A 290 4.68 -9.21 17.79
CA ILE A 290 4.18 -9.31 19.17
C ILE A 290 3.00 -8.37 19.38
N THR A 291 3.09 -7.12 18.91
CA THR A 291 2.03 -6.11 19.06
C THR A 291 0.75 -6.56 18.39
N VAL A 292 0.83 -7.00 17.13
CA VAL A 292 -0.31 -7.52 16.36
C VAL A 292 -0.86 -8.79 17.03
N ARG A 293 0.01 -9.64 17.59
CA ARG A 293 -0.40 -10.84 18.33
C ARG A 293 -1.16 -10.53 19.62
N ILE A 294 -0.76 -9.48 20.34
CA ILE A 294 -1.48 -9.00 21.55
C ILE A 294 -2.90 -8.58 21.19
N LEU A 295 -3.10 -8.00 20.00
CA LEU A 295 -4.42 -7.62 19.45
C LEU A 295 -5.25 -8.79 18.93
N ARG A 296 -4.90 -10.03 19.29
CA ARG A 296 -5.62 -11.28 19.02
C ARG A 296 -5.60 -11.75 17.57
N MET A 297 -4.67 -11.26 16.75
CA MET A 297 -4.53 -11.75 15.39
C MET A 297 -3.96 -13.17 15.34
N ARG A 298 -4.19 -13.89 14.24
CA ARG A 298 -3.59 -15.22 13.97
C ARG A 298 -2.07 -15.10 13.93
N ARG A 299 -1.38 -16.19 14.23
CA ARG A 299 0.09 -16.25 14.18
C ARG A 299 0.66 -15.90 12.80
N ARG A 300 -0.04 -16.30 11.71
CA ARG A 300 0.37 -15.99 10.35
C ARG A 300 0.25 -14.49 10.06
N THR A 301 -0.90 -13.88 10.28
CA THR A 301 -1.13 -12.42 10.13
C THR A 301 -0.12 -11.62 10.92
N SER A 302 0.15 -12.02 12.18
CA SER A 302 1.14 -11.37 13.03
C SER A 302 2.56 -11.47 12.46
N ALA A 303 2.97 -12.64 11.99
CA ALA A 303 4.29 -12.86 11.39
C ALA A 303 4.45 -12.11 10.07
N MET A 304 3.42 -12.12 9.22
CA MET A 304 3.43 -11.41 7.93
C MET A 304 3.53 -9.90 8.13
N THR A 305 2.74 -9.33 9.05
CA THR A 305 2.84 -7.90 9.42
C THR A 305 4.26 -7.57 9.91
N GLY A 306 4.80 -8.38 10.82
CA GLY A 306 6.15 -8.15 11.35
C GLY A 306 7.23 -8.17 10.29
N LEU A 307 7.19 -9.16 9.40
CA LEU A 307 8.17 -9.29 8.31
C LEU A 307 8.02 -8.17 7.25
N ALA A 308 6.79 -7.77 6.94
CA ALA A 308 6.55 -6.67 6.00
C ALA A 308 7.09 -5.33 6.52
N MET A 309 6.95 -5.07 7.83
CA MET A 309 7.30 -3.78 8.46
C MET A 309 8.78 -3.64 8.86
N THR A 310 9.67 -4.47 8.33
CA THR A 310 11.10 -4.45 8.72
C THR A 310 11.90 -3.30 8.11
N ALA A 311 11.62 -2.90 6.87
CA ALA A 311 12.39 -1.86 6.19
C ALA A 311 12.23 -0.48 6.85
N TYR A 312 13.33 0.28 6.93
CA TYR A 312 13.30 1.67 7.38
C TYR A 312 12.58 2.57 6.37
N SER A 313 12.04 3.70 6.83
CA SER A 313 11.31 4.66 6.01
C SER A 313 12.19 5.80 5.51
N GLU A 314 11.87 6.32 4.35
CA GLU A 314 12.34 7.59 3.82
C GLU A 314 12.07 8.77 4.77
N PHE A 315 10.98 8.73 5.54
CA PHE A 315 10.69 9.74 6.55
C PHE A 315 11.73 9.79 7.67
N ALA A 316 12.43 8.69 7.95
CA ALA A 316 13.57 8.70 8.87
C ALA A 316 14.67 9.67 8.40
N LEU A 317 14.90 9.77 7.08
CA LEU A 317 15.88 10.70 6.50
C LEU A 317 15.44 12.15 6.67
N ILE A 318 14.17 12.44 6.44
CA ILE A 318 13.61 13.79 6.56
C ILE A 318 13.70 14.26 8.03
N VAL A 319 13.30 13.40 8.96
CA VAL A 319 13.39 13.69 10.41
C VAL A 319 14.85 13.92 10.84
N VAL A 320 15.79 13.10 10.35
CA VAL A 320 17.21 13.23 10.68
C VAL A 320 17.82 14.47 10.01
N ALA A 321 17.43 14.80 8.78
CA ALA A 321 17.86 16.02 8.11
C ALA A 321 17.48 17.27 8.91
N ALA A 322 16.21 17.37 9.31
CA ALA A 322 15.74 18.45 10.17
C ALA A 322 16.50 18.50 11.51
N ALA A 323 16.77 17.37 12.15
CA ALA A 323 17.54 17.32 13.40
C ALA A 323 19.00 17.76 13.23
N VAL A 324 19.61 17.50 12.07
CA VAL A 324 20.97 17.98 11.74
C VAL A 324 20.96 19.49 11.52
N GLU A 325 19.99 20.02 10.81
CA GLU A 325 19.84 21.47 10.58
C GLU A 325 19.65 22.26 11.88
N HIS A 326 18.94 21.70 12.86
CA HIS A 326 18.74 22.29 14.18
C HIS A 326 19.89 21.99 15.17
N GLY A 327 20.97 21.34 14.72
CA GLY A 327 22.14 21.05 15.54
C GLY A 327 21.95 20.00 16.63
N ALA A 328 20.85 19.23 16.58
CA ALA A 328 20.62 18.12 17.51
C ALA A 328 21.45 16.88 17.16
N LEU A 329 21.86 16.76 15.89
CA LEU A 329 22.65 15.66 15.33
C LEU A 329 23.80 16.20 14.47
N GLY A 330 24.92 15.47 14.44
CA GLY A 330 26.02 15.74 13.52
C GLY A 330 25.68 15.26 12.08
N ARG A 331 26.44 15.78 11.11
CA ARG A 331 26.20 15.51 9.67
C ARG A 331 26.40 14.04 9.28
N GLU A 332 27.26 13.31 9.97
CA GLU A 332 27.52 11.88 9.70
C GLU A 332 26.27 11.01 9.85
N TRP A 333 25.32 11.42 10.71
CA TRP A 333 24.07 10.68 10.91
C TRP A 333 23.17 10.67 9.67
N ARG A 334 23.19 11.73 8.85
CA ARG A 334 22.43 11.75 7.58
C ARG A 334 22.92 10.63 6.65
N ALA A 335 24.25 10.52 6.47
CA ALA A 335 24.85 9.47 5.66
C ALA A 335 24.63 8.06 6.25
N ALA A 336 24.75 7.91 7.57
CA ALA A 336 24.54 6.62 8.25
C ALA A 336 23.09 6.12 8.11
N ILE A 337 22.09 6.99 8.28
CA ILE A 337 20.68 6.64 8.13
C ILE A 337 20.34 6.37 6.66
N SER A 338 20.89 7.14 5.71
CA SER A 338 20.73 6.88 4.27
C SER A 338 21.23 5.49 3.87
N LEU A 339 22.40 5.10 4.36
CA LEU A 339 22.95 3.77 4.16
C LEU A 339 22.10 2.69 4.86
N ALA A 340 21.71 2.92 6.12
CA ALA A 340 20.87 1.97 6.87
C ALA A 340 19.55 1.73 6.14
N LEU A 341 18.93 2.77 5.60
CA LEU A 341 17.72 2.69 4.79
C LEU A 341 17.95 1.83 3.54
N ALA A 342 18.97 2.15 2.72
CA ALA A 342 19.28 1.40 1.51
C ALA A 342 19.58 -0.07 1.80
N LEU A 343 20.38 -0.35 2.83
CA LEU A 343 20.69 -1.70 3.26
C LEU A 343 19.47 -2.43 3.80
N SER A 344 18.57 -1.75 4.51
CA SER A 344 17.31 -2.34 4.99
C SER A 344 16.40 -2.78 3.84
N PHE A 345 16.37 -2.04 2.74
CA PHE A 345 15.64 -2.42 1.53
C PHE A 345 16.22 -3.69 0.89
N ILE A 346 17.57 -3.79 0.84
CA ILE A 346 18.24 -4.99 0.36
C ILE A 346 17.90 -6.19 1.24
N VAL A 347 18.00 -6.04 2.56
CA VAL A 347 17.65 -7.09 3.51
C VAL A 347 16.18 -7.49 3.37
N SER A 348 15.27 -6.51 3.26
CA SER A 348 13.85 -6.77 3.05
C SER A 348 13.59 -7.52 1.75
N ALA A 349 14.25 -7.16 0.65
CA ALA A 349 14.13 -7.85 -0.63
C ALA A 349 14.61 -9.31 -0.56
N ILE A 350 15.72 -9.57 0.15
CA ILE A 350 16.26 -10.93 0.35
C ILE A 350 15.32 -11.75 1.23
N VAL A 351 14.88 -11.21 2.36
CA VAL A 351 13.96 -11.85 3.31
C VAL A 351 12.65 -12.23 2.62
N ASN A 352 12.16 -11.38 1.74
CA ASN A 352 10.89 -11.57 1.04
C ASN A 352 11.01 -12.41 -0.24
N ARG A 353 12.19 -12.90 -0.60
CA ARG A 353 12.40 -13.80 -1.75
C ARG A 353 11.80 -15.20 -1.55
N HIS A 354 11.79 -15.68 -0.29
CA HIS A 354 11.25 -16.98 0.09
C HIS A 354 10.26 -16.85 1.26
N PRO A 355 9.16 -16.13 1.06
CA PRO A 355 8.28 -15.74 2.15
C PRO A 355 7.65 -16.94 2.87
N ALA A 356 7.23 -17.97 2.12
CA ALA A 356 6.50 -19.10 2.68
C ALA A 356 7.28 -19.88 3.75
N ALA A 357 8.59 -20.10 3.55
CA ALA A 357 9.42 -20.80 4.53
C ALA A 357 9.65 -19.96 5.78
N LEU A 358 9.97 -18.67 5.58
CA LEU A 358 10.23 -17.76 6.68
C LEU A 358 8.98 -17.46 7.51
N ILE A 359 7.82 -17.29 6.85
CA ILE A 359 6.53 -17.08 7.51
C ILE A 359 6.16 -18.32 8.34
N ARG A 360 6.31 -19.53 7.79
CA ARG A 360 6.07 -20.77 8.54
C ARG A 360 6.97 -20.90 9.75
N TRP A 361 8.26 -20.58 9.59
CA TRP A 361 9.22 -20.57 10.68
C TRP A 361 8.84 -19.56 11.75
N ALA A 362 8.62 -18.29 11.38
CA ALA A 362 8.23 -17.22 12.30
C ALA A 362 6.89 -17.51 12.99
N ALA A 363 5.89 -17.96 12.23
CA ALA A 363 4.60 -18.35 12.78
C ALA A 363 4.71 -19.55 13.72
N GLY A 364 5.66 -20.47 13.48
CA GLY A 364 5.95 -21.62 14.36
C GLY A 364 6.46 -21.22 15.75
N LEU A 365 7.13 -20.08 15.86
CA LEU A 365 7.60 -19.54 17.14
C LEU A 365 6.47 -18.90 17.97
N ILE A 366 5.31 -18.64 17.38
CA ILE A 366 4.19 -17.97 18.02
C ILE A 366 3.21 -19.05 18.53
N PRO A 367 2.83 -19.01 19.84
CA PRO A 367 1.89 -19.98 20.37
C PRO A 367 0.50 -19.86 19.71
N LEU A 368 -0.14 -21.02 19.50
CA LEU A 368 -1.52 -21.10 19.01
C LEU A 368 -2.48 -20.42 20.00
N ARG A 369 -3.54 -19.85 19.46
CA ARG A 369 -4.63 -19.28 20.25
C ARG A 369 -5.94 -19.93 19.78
N PRO A 370 -6.84 -20.34 20.70
CA PRO A 370 -8.13 -20.91 20.32
C PRO A 370 -8.95 -19.94 19.47
N SER A 371 -9.69 -20.46 18.49
CA SER A 371 -10.49 -19.66 17.55
C SER A 371 -11.42 -18.62 18.23
N PRO A 372 -12.14 -18.93 19.33
CA PRO A 372 -12.98 -17.95 20.00
C PRO A 372 -12.22 -16.78 20.64
N ALA A 373 -10.91 -16.94 20.88
CA ALA A 373 -10.06 -15.90 21.44
C ALA A 373 -9.35 -15.03 20.38
N LEU A 374 -9.58 -15.31 19.10
CA LEU A 374 -9.07 -14.52 17.99
C LEU A 374 -9.91 -13.25 17.77
N HIS A 375 -9.33 -12.29 17.06
CA HIS A 375 -10.06 -11.12 16.59
C HIS A 375 -11.26 -11.54 15.71
N PRO A 376 -12.41 -10.84 15.74
CA PRO A 376 -13.57 -11.20 14.91
C PRO A 376 -13.22 -11.41 13.41
N ASP A 377 -12.39 -10.52 12.86
CA ASP A 377 -11.95 -10.61 11.45
C ASP A 377 -11.03 -11.81 11.17
N GLU A 378 -10.57 -12.53 12.20
CA GLU A 378 -9.69 -13.70 12.11
C GLU A 378 -10.37 -15.01 12.49
N GLN A 379 -11.62 -14.95 12.91
CA GLN A 379 -12.37 -16.15 13.23
C GLN A 379 -12.68 -16.95 11.95
N PRO A 380 -12.77 -18.28 12.03
CA PRO A 380 -13.24 -19.09 10.91
C PRO A 380 -14.61 -18.61 10.42
N PHE A 381 -14.83 -18.72 9.13
CA PHE A 381 -16.14 -18.43 8.56
C PHE A 381 -17.14 -19.54 8.95
N ASP A 382 -18.30 -19.17 9.44
CA ASP A 382 -19.40 -20.11 9.65
C ASP A 382 -20.13 -20.32 8.31
N ILE A 383 -19.82 -21.43 7.68
CA ILE A 383 -20.41 -21.84 6.40
C ILE A 383 -21.24 -23.13 6.55
N ALA A 384 -21.71 -23.42 7.75
CA ALA A 384 -22.54 -24.58 8.01
C ALA A 384 -23.78 -24.56 7.10
N GLY A 385 -24.03 -25.69 6.41
CA GLY A 385 -25.17 -25.83 5.49
C GLY A 385 -24.99 -25.22 4.10
N VAL A 386 -23.82 -24.61 3.80
CA VAL A 386 -23.52 -24.12 2.44
C VAL A 386 -23.20 -25.32 1.53
N ARG A 387 -23.91 -25.39 0.39
CA ARG A 387 -23.71 -26.41 -0.65
C ARG A 387 -23.08 -25.84 -1.91
N THR A 388 -23.41 -24.60 -2.23
CA THR A 388 -22.89 -23.90 -3.43
C THR A 388 -22.27 -22.57 -3.03
N VAL A 389 -21.01 -22.36 -3.45
CA VAL A 389 -20.30 -21.09 -3.26
C VAL A 389 -20.18 -20.38 -4.60
N VAL A 390 -20.55 -19.09 -4.64
CA VAL A 390 -20.44 -18.21 -5.81
C VAL A 390 -19.36 -17.16 -5.54
N PHE A 391 -18.22 -17.29 -6.20
CA PHE A 391 -17.12 -16.35 -6.12
C PHE A 391 -17.30 -15.22 -7.13
N GLY A 392 -17.44 -13.99 -6.63
CA GLY A 392 -17.71 -12.80 -7.43
C GLY A 392 -19.21 -12.53 -7.58
N MET A 393 -19.73 -11.59 -6.77
CA MET A 393 -21.15 -11.18 -6.78
C MET A 393 -21.39 -9.97 -7.70
N GLY A 394 -20.72 -9.95 -8.86
CA GLY A 394 -20.98 -9.04 -9.96
C GLY A 394 -22.32 -9.33 -10.65
N ARG A 395 -22.50 -8.88 -11.89
CA ARG A 395 -23.75 -9.12 -12.65
C ARG A 395 -24.05 -10.60 -12.86
N VAL A 396 -23.03 -11.36 -13.28
CA VAL A 396 -23.17 -12.80 -13.54
C VAL A 396 -23.38 -13.58 -12.25
N GLY A 397 -22.54 -13.38 -11.23
CA GLY A 397 -22.65 -14.10 -9.97
C GLY A 397 -24.00 -13.87 -9.27
N ARG A 398 -24.50 -12.63 -9.25
CA ARG A 398 -25.84 -12.34 -8.70
C ARG A 398 -26.96 -13.01 -9.50
N ALA A 399 -26.88 -13.03 -10.82
CA ALA A 399 -27.85 -13.72 -11.65
C ALA A 399 -27.85 -15.23 -11.37
N THR A 400 -26.67 -15.83 -11.26
CA THR A 400 -26.50 -17.23 -10.90
C THR A 400 -27.03 -17.53 -9.50
N TYR A 401 -26.70 -16.72 -8.50
CA TYR A 401 -27.20 -16.85 -7.14
C TYR A 401 -28.72 -16.83 -7.11
N ASN A 402 -29.36 -15.80 -7.73
CA ASN A 402 -30.80 -15.66 -7.77
C ASN A 402 -31.51 -16.84 -8.45
N ARG A 403 -30.89 -17.38 -9.52
CA ARG A 403 -31.45 -18.52 -10.23
C ARG A 403 -31.38 -19.78 -9.38
N LEU A 404 -30.24 -20.07 -8.76
CA LEU A 404 -30.08 -21.20 -7.84
C LEU A 404 -31.06 -21.13 -6.67
N TYR A 405 -31.21 -19.95 -6.08
CA TYR A 405 -32.15 -19.72 -5.00
C TYR A 405 -33.63 -19.92 -5.42
N ALA A 406 -33.98 -19.42 -6.61
CA ALA A 406 -35.33 -19.61 -7.18
C ALA A 406 -35.64 -21.08 -7.51
N ASP A 407 -34.63 -21.86 -7.86
CA ASP A 407 -34.74 -23.30 -8.10
C ASP A 407 -34.75 -24.14 -6.80
N GLY A 408 -34.80 -23.47 -5.63
CA GLY A 408 -34.95 -24.10 -4.31
C GLY A 408 -33.63 -24.46 -3.60
N GLU A 409 -32.48 -24.04 -4.10
CA GLU A 409 -31.21 -24.26 -3.44
C GLU A 409 -30.96 -23.20 -2.35
N THR A 410 -31.28 -23.54 -1.08
CA THR A 410 -31.17 -22.59 0.05
C THR A 410 -29.75 -22.46 0.62
N GLY A 411 -28.85 -23.41 0.32
CA GLY A 411 -27.48 -23.43 0.80
C GLY A 411 -26.51 -22.71 -0.15
N VAL A 412 -26.85 -21.54 -0.70
CA VAL A 412 -25.99 -20.74 -1.56
C VAL A 412 -25.30 -19.63 -0.76
N LEU A 413 -23.98 -19.51 -0.91
CA LEU A 413 -23.16 -18.43 -0.34
C LEU A 413 -22.50 -17.64 -1.46
N GLY A 414 -22.70 -16.32 -1.48
CA GLY A 414 -21.95 -15.40 -2.32
C GLY A 414 -20.68 -14.91 -1.61
N ILE A 415 -19.61 -14.72 -2.34
CA ILE A 415 -18.36 -14.13 -1.85
C ILE A 415 -17.96 -12.98 -2.77
N ASP A 416 -17.69 -11.81 -2.20
CA ASP A 416 -17.15 -10.65 -2.92
C ASP A 416 -16.24 -9.83 -2.01
N SER A 417 -15.23 -9.19 -2.58
CA SER A 417 -14.25 -8.37 -1.83
C SER A 417 -14.66 -6.91 -1.69
N ASP A 418 -15.73 -6.47 -2.36
CA ASP A 418 -16.24 -5.10 -2.29
C ASP A 418 -17.24 -4.96 -1.13
N ALA A 419 -16.77 -4.36 -0.01
CA ALA A 419 -17.55 -4.16 1.21
C ALA A 419 -18.89 -3.45 0.94
N SER A 420 -18.91 -2.42 0.08
CA SER A 420 -20.13 -1.66 -0.22
C SER A 420 -21.16 -2.49 -0.98
N LYS A 421 -20.70 -3.36 -1.86
CA LYS A 421 -21.52 -4.31 -2.59
C LYS A 421 -22.08 -5.40 -1.68
N VAL A 422 -21.22 -5.92 -0.78
CA VAL A 422 -21.60 -6.94 0.20
C VAL A 422 -22.68 -6.40 1.12
N GLU A 423 -22.49 -5.21 1.70
CA GLU A 423 -23.47 -4.55 2.56
C GLU A 423 -24.84 -4.38 1.85
N ALA A 424 -24.82 -3.82 0.64
CA ALA A 424 -26.04 -3.61 -0.15
C ALA A 424 -26.76 -4.92 -0.55
N LEU A 425 -26.03 -6.03 -0.72
CA LEU A 425 -26.62 -7.33 -1.03
C LEU A 425 -27.13 -8.02 0.24
N ALA A 426 -26.41 -7.92 1.36
CA ALA A 426 -26.85 -8.43 2.65
C ALA A 426 -28.18 -7.79 3.09
N GLU A 427 -28.33 -6.48 2.93
CA GLU A 427 -29.59 -5.76 3.18
C GLU A 427 -30.76 -6.29 2.32
N ARG A 428 -30.47 -6.84 1.15
CA ARG A 428 -31.47 -7.47 0.25
C ARG A 428 -31.72 -8.95 0.57
N GLY A 429 -31.12 -9.48 1.64
CA GLY A 429 -31.33 -10.85 2.10
C GLY A 429 -30.44 -11.89 1.40
N PHE A 430 -29.40 -11.49 0.68
CA PHE A 430 -28.42 -12.44 0.16
C PHE A 430 -27.58 -13.02 1.30
N ASN A 431 -27.34 -14.33 1.28
CA ASN A 431 -26.29 -14.93 2.11
C ASN A 431 -24.95 -14.65 1.44
N ILE A 432 -24.23 -13.64 1.92
CA ILE A 432 -23.01 -13.13 1.30
C ILE A 432 -21.92 -12.86 2.34
N LEU A 433 -20.68 -13.14 1.98
CA LEU A 433 -19.50 -12.95 2.80
C LEU A 433 -18.56 -11.94 2.13
N GLU A 434 -18.10 -10.93 2.89
CA GLU A 434 -17.01 -10.05 2.49
C GLU A 434 -15.67 -10.79 2.64
N ALA A 435 -15.06 -11.17 1.52
CA ALA A 435 -13.74 -11.78 1.51
C ALA A 435 -13.10 -11.69 0.13
N ASP A 436 -11.77 -11.62 0.10
CA ASP A 436 -10.99 -11.80 -1.12
C ASP A 436 -10.59 -13.27 -1.28
N ALA A 437 -11.27 -13.97 -2.16
CA ALA A 437 -11.02 -15.39 -2.41
C ALA A 437 -9.71 -15.65 -3.19
N THR A 438 -9.04 -14.62 -3.68
CA THR A 438 -7.71 -14.75 -4.28
C THR A 438 -6.60 -14.74 -3.22
N ASP A 439 -6.93 -14.35 -1.97
CA ASP A 439 -6.00 -14.30 -0.85
C ASP A 439 -5.95 -15.64 -0.11
N GLN A 440 -4.75 -16.08 0.22
CA GLN A 440 -4.51 -17.27 1.03
C GLN A 440 -5.15 -17.19 2.42
N GLU A 441 -5.31 -15.98 2.98
CA GLU A 441 -5.94 -15.78 4.28
C GLU A 441 -7.39 -16.25 4.31
N PHE A 442 -8.13 -16.04 3.22
CA PHE A 442 -9.49 -16.55 3.07
C PHE A 442 -9.51 -18.07 3.23
N TRP A 443 -8.63 -18.78 2.51
CA TRP A 443 -8.56 -20.26 2.52
C TRP A 443 -8.09 -20.80 3.88
N ASP A 444 -7.19 -20.09 4.57
CA ASP A 444 -6.77 -20.44 5.93
C ASP A 444 -7.92 -20.31 6.97
N ARG A 445 -8.95 -19.49 6.68
CA ARG A 445 -10.12 -19.27 7.53
C ARG A 445 -11.31 -20.17 7.16
N LEU A 446 -11.27 -20.74 5.98
CA LEU A 446 -12.30 -21.62 5.48
C LEU A 446 -12.12 -23.00 6.11
N ASP A 447 -12.74 -23.23 7.30
CA ASP A 447 -12.72 -24.53 7.97
C ASP A 447 -13.63 -25.50 7.19
N ALA A 448 -13.01 -26.53 6.61
CA ALA A 448 -13.66 -27.66 5.93
C ALA A 448 -14.90 -27.28 5.08
N VAL A 449 -14.66 -26.95 3.83
CA VAL A 449 -15.74 -26.67 2.87
C VAL A 449 -16.56 -27.92 2.63
N HIS A 450 -17.72 -28.02 3.23
CA HIS A 450 -18.72 -29.05 2.87
C HIS A 450 -19.52 -28.67 1.61
N ALA A 451 -19.11 -27.61 0.90
CA ALA A 451 -19.70 -27.21 -0.36
C ALA A 451 -19.42 -28.27 -1.43
N THR A 452 -20.42 -28.60 -2.22
CA THR A 452 -20.35 -29.57 -3.32
C THR A 452 -20.23 -28.92 -4.68
N LYS A 453 -20.42 -27.59 -4.76
CA LYS A 453 -20.35 -26.82 -6.00
C LYS A 453 -19.68 -25.48 -5.75
N ALA A 454 -18.80 -25.08 -6.69
CA ALA A 454 -18.18 -23.76 -6.73
C ALA A 454 -18.42 -23.10 -8.09
N VAL A 455 -18.87 -21.85 -8.09
CA VAL A 455 -19.06 -21.05 -9.30
C VAL A 455 -18.07 -19.88 -9.28
N LEU A 456 -17.17 -19.84 -10.26
CA LEU A 456 -16.18 -18.78 -10.42
C LEU A 456 -16.74 -17.74 -11.41
N ALA A 457 -17.20 -16.60 -10.89
CA ALA A 457 -17.87 -15.53 -11.65
C ALA A 457 -17.18 -14.17 -11.44
N MET A 458 -15.88 -14.17 -11.19
CA MET A 458 -15.07 -12.95 -11.08
C MET A 458 -14.95 -12.28 -12.43
N SER A 459 -14.94 -10.94 -12.44
CA SER A 459 -14.72 -10.14 -13.66
C SER A 459 -13.26 -10.10 -14.10
N ASP A 460 -12.32 -10.41 -13.19
CA ASP A 460 -10.90 -10.59 -13.51
C ASP A 460 -10.62 -12.07 -13.83
N PRO A 461 -10.21 -12.39 -15.06
CA PRO A 461 -9.92 -13.77 -15.47
C PRO A 461 -8.81 -14.43 -14.65
N GLY A 462 -7.78 -13.66 -14.33
CA GLY A 462 -6.68 -14.13 -13.48
C GLY A 462 -7.13 -14.51 -12.07
N ALA A 463 -8.18 -13.85 -11.54
CA ALA A 463 -8.76 -14.20 -10.25
C ALA A 463 -9.43 -15.57 -10.28
N ASN A 464 -10.18 -15.89 -11.33
CA ASN A 464 -10.82 -17.21 -11.48
C ASN A 464 -9.78 -18.36 -11.48
N VAL A 465 -8.67 -18.16 -12.19
CA VAL A 465 -7.57 -19.18 -12.22
C VAL A 465 -6.94 -19.32 -10.83
N ARG A 466 -6.66 -18.22 -10.13
CA ARG A 466 -6.09 -18.27 -8.77
C ARG A 466 -7.01 -18.98 -7.79
N ILE A 467 -8.31 -18.69 -7.82
CA ILE A 467 -9.29 -19.33 -6.96
C ILE A 467 -9.36 -20.84 -7.26
N LEU A 468 -9.34 -21.23 -8.53
CA LEU A 468 -9.31 -22.64 -8.93
C LEU A 468 -8.05 -23.37 -8.42
N GLU A 469 -6.89 -22.71 -8.48
CA GLU A 469 -5.66 -23.26 -7.91
C GLU A 469 -5.75 -23.47 -6.40
N TRP A 470 -6.42 -22.57 -5.68
CA TRP A 470 -6.65 -22.72 -4.24
C TRP A 470 -7.65 -23.84 -3.95
N LEU A 471 -8.76 -23.94 -4.70
CA LEU A 471 -9.72 -25.04 -4.60
C LEU A 471 -9.02 -26.41 -4.79
N ASN A 472 -8.15 -26.50 -5.81
CA ASN A 472 -7.39 -27.71 -6.09
C ASN A 472 -6.35 -28.08 -5.01
N ARG A 473 -5.91 -27.11 -4.20
CA ARG A 473 -4.99 -27.32 -3.07
C ARG A 473 -5.70 -27.55 -1.75
N SER A 474 -6.99 -27.26 -1.68
CA SER A 474 -7.85 -27.49 -0.52
C SER A 474 -8.45 -28.91 -0.58
N ASP A 475 -9.09 -29.34 0.50
CA ASP A 475 -9.84 -30.59 0.57
C ASP A 475 -11.23 -30.50 -0.13
N PHE A 476 -11.38 -29.60 -1.11
CA PHE A 476 -12.62 -29.43 -1.84
C PHE A 476 -12.78 -30.53 -2.90
N GLU A 477 -13.78 -31.40 -2.71
CA GLU A 477 -14.11 -32.51 -3.62
C GLU A 477 -15.32 -32.21 -4.54
N GLY A 478 -15.81 -30.97 -4.50
CA GLY A 478 -16.98 -30.55 -5.27
C GLY A 478 -16.68 -30.25 -6.73
N ARG A 479 -17.73 -29.93 -7.49
CA ARG A 479 -17.61 -29.51 -8.88
C ARG A 479 -17.41 -28.01 -9.02
N VAL A 480 -16.52 -27.64 -9.95
CA VAL A 480 -16.17 -26.23 -10.23
C VAL A 480 -16.65 -25.85 -11.62
N ILE A 481 -17.44 -24.79 -11.68
CA ILE A 481 -17.90 -24.19 -12.93
C ILE A 481 -17.33 -22.76 -12.99
N ALA A 482 -16.74 -22.37 -14.11
CA ALA A 482 -16.18 -21.04 -14.28
C ALA A 482 -16.76 -20.31 -15.46
N VAL A 483 -16.79 -18.99 -15.38
CA VAL A 483 -17.17 -18.10 -16.45
C VAL A 483 -15.89 -17.56 -17.10
N ALA A 484 -15.84 -17.55 -18.42
CA ALA A 484 -14.80 -16.91 -19.22
C ALA A 484 -15.41 -15.89 -20.16
N THR A 485 -14.66 -14.84 -20.47
CA THR A 485 -15.05 -13.78 -21.40
C THR A 485 -14.47 -14.05 -22.79
N TYR A 486 -13.26 -14.60 -22.84
CA TYR A 486 -12.50 -14.89 -24.05
C TYR A 486 -12.05 -16.36 -24.11
N ASP A 487 -11.73 -16.85 -25.31
CA ASP A 487 -11.36 -18.26 -25.52
C ASP A 487 -10.05 -18.65 -24.85
N ASP A 488 -9.07 -17.74 -24.81
CA ASP A 488 -7.79 -17.96 -24.13
C ASP A 488 -7.95 -18.12 -22.60
N GLU A 489 -8.90 -17.39 -22.01
CA GLU A 489 -9.30 -17.55 -20.60
C GLU A 489 -9.99 -18.90 -20.37
N ALA A 490 -10.91 -19.27 -21.25
CA ALA A 490 -11.58 -20.56 -21.19
C ALA A 490 -10.58 -21.71 -21.26
N ASP A 491 -9.59 -21.61 -22.14
CA ASP A 491 -8.53 -22.61 -22.28
C ASP A 491 -7.58 -22.66 -21.07
N ALA A 492 -7.31 -21.50 -20.44
CA ALA A 492 -6.54 -21.46 -19.22
C ALA A 492 -7.28 -22.18 -18.07
N LEU A 493 -8.57 -21.92 -17.90
CA LEU A 493 -9.41 -22.57 -16.89
C LEU A 493 -9.55 -24.08 -17.13
N ARG A 494 -9.73 -24.52 -18.38
CA ARG A 494 -9.77 -25.96 -18.73
C ARG A 494 -8.45 -26.65 -18.41
N ARG A 495 -7.31 -26.01 -18.73
CA ARG A 495 -5.98 -26.55 -18.35
C ARG A 495 -5.76 -26.62 -16.86
N ALA A 496 -6.33 -25.69 -16.11
CA ALA A 496 -6.27 -25.68 -14.64
C ALA A 496 -7.21 -26.72 -13.98
N GLY A 497 -8.07 -27.42 -14.73
CA GLY A 497 -8.86 -28.54 -14.24
C GLY A 497 -10.28 -28.17 -13.79
N VAL A 498 -10.87 -27.12 -14.33
CA VAL A 498 -12.29 -26.79 -14.08
C VAL A 498 -13.21 -27.84 -14.75
N ASP A 499 -14.33 -28.20 -14.11
CA ASP A 499 -15.28 -29.18 -14.65
C ASP A 499 -16.06 -28.66 -15.86
N ALA A 500 -16.43 -27.37 -15.86
CA ALA A 500 -17.11 -26.73 -16.96
C ALA A 500 -16.76 -25.25 -17.08
N VAL A 501 -16.64 -24.76 -18.31
CA VAL A 501 -16.46 -23.32 -18.61
C VAL A 501 -17.64 -22.84 -19.44
N ILE A 502 -18.23 -21.72 -19.04
CA ILE A 502 -19.24 -21.01 -19.81
C ILE A 502 -18.60 -19.75 -20.39
N ASN A 503 -18.50 -19.70 -21.73
CA ASN A 503 -18.08 -18.49 -22.42
C ASN A 503 -19.27 -17.53 -22.53
N LEU A 504 -19.14 -16.31 -21.98
CA LEU A 504 -20.24 -15.33 -21.96
C LEU A 504 -20.68 -14.88 -23.35
N TYR A 505 -19.75 -14.79 -24.28
CA TYR A 505 -20.07 -14.29 -25.64
C TYR A 505 -20.70 -15.34 -26.52
N ASP A 506 -20.31 -16.61 -26.43
CA ASP A 506 -20.92 -17.70 -27.20
C ASP A 506 -22.39 -17.88 -26.81
N GLY A 507 -22.69 -17.92 -25.53
CA GLY A 507 -24.09 -18.03 -25.07
C GLY A 507 -24.94 -16.80 -25.41
N LEU A 508 -24.35 -15.60 -25.50
CA LEU A 508 -25.03 -14.39 -25.90
C LEU A 508 -25.33 -14.39 -27.41
N GLY A 509 -24.40 -14.88 -28.22
CA GLY A 509 -24.55 -15.03 -29.66
C GLY A 509 -25.72 -15.96 -30.01
N ASP A 510 -25.79 -17.10 -29.38
CA ASP A 510 -26.89 -18.06 -29.58
C ASP A 510 -28.25 -17.50 -29.11
N ALA A 511 -28.27 -16.81 -27.98
CA ALA A 511 -29.49 -16.14 -27.49
C ALA A 511 -29.96 -15.02 -28.42
N LEU A 512 -29.04 -14.25 -28.99
CA LEU A 512 -29.36 -13.21 -29.97
C LEU A 512 -29.88 -13.83 -31.28
N ALA A 513 -29.26 -14.88 -31.77
CA ALA A 513 -29.72 -15.59 -32.98
C ALA A 513 -31.14 -16.15 -32.77
N GLN A 514 -31.43 -16.80 -31.64
CA GLN A 514 -32.78 -17.27 -31.32
C GLN A 514 -33.79 -16.13 -31.19
N ALA A 515 -33.39 -14.99 -30.58
CA ALA A 515 -34.25 -13.82 -30.49
C ALA A 515 -34.57 -13.21 -31.87
N VAL A 516 -33.60 -13.19 -32.79
CA VAL A 516 -33.81 -12.72 -34.17
C VAL A 516 -34.75 -13.65 -34.94
N GLU A 517 -34.60 -14.96 -34.78
CA GLU A 517 -35.48 -15.96 -35.39
C GLU A 517 -36.94 -15.89 -34.87
N ALA A 518 -37.09 -15.52 -33.56
CA ALA A 518 -38.42 -15.37 -32.96
C ALA A 518 -39.14 -14.07 -33.34
N LEU A 519 -38.47 -13.10 -33.97
CA LEU A 519 -39.08 -11.87 -34.41
C LEU A 519 -39.94 -12.13 -35.67
N PRO A 520 -41.20 -11.66 -35.74
CA PRO A 520 -42.01 -11.79 -36.92
C PRO A 520 -41.37 -11.03 -38.09
N ALA A 521 -41.36 -11.66 -39.27
CA ALA A 521 -40.84 -11.04 -40.51
C ALA A 521 -41.49 -9.67 -40.74
N VAL A 522 -40.71 -8.61 -40.76
CA VAL A 522 -41.19 -7.28 -41.10
C VAL A 522 -41.59 -7.32 -42.60
N PRO A 523 -42.88 -7.02 -42.93
CA PRO A 523 -43.27 -6.93 -44.32
C PRO A 523 -42.39 -5.90 -45.03
N ARG A 524 -41.68 -6.30 -46.07
CA ARG A 524 -40.99 -5.34 -46.95
C ARG A 524 -42.06 -4.41 -47.51
N ALA A 525 -42.01 -3.13 -47.17
CA ALA A 525 -42.79 -2.13 -47.87
C ALA A 525 -42.34 -2.17 -49.35
N ASP A 526 -43.30 -2.47 -50.24
CA ASP A 526 -43.08 -2.46 -51.67
C ASP A 526 -42.45 -1.13 -52.06
N ALA A 527 -41.30 -1.20 -52.76
CA ALA A 527 -40.68 -0.04 -53.35
C ALA A 527 -41.68 0.59 -54.33
N PRO A 528 -41.92 1.92 -54.33
CA PRO A 528 -42.79 2.54 -55.30
C PRO A 528 -42.25 2.29 -56.68
N ALA A 529 -43.08 1.67 -57.53
CA ALA A 529 -42.83 1.56 -58.92
C ALA A 529 -42.90 2.97 -59.53
N GLY A 530 -41.76 3.48 -60.04
CA GLY A 530 -41.62 4.72 -60.78
C GLY A 530 -40.50 4.62 -61.79
#